data_72e3d9817b4fc02f54412f81af5f30ac
#
_entry.id   72e3d9817b4fc02f54412f81af5f30ac
#
_cell.length_a   1.000
_cell.length_b   1.000
_cell.length_c   1.000
_cell.angle_alpha   90.00
_cell.angle_beta   90.00
_cell.angle_gamma   90.00
#
_symmetry.space_group_name_H-M   'P 1'
#
loop_
_entity.id
_entity.type
_entity.pdbx_description
1 polymer ?
#
loop_
_entity_poly.entity_id
_entity_poly.type
_entity_poly.pdbx_seq_one_letter_code
_entity_poly.pdbx_strand_id
1 'polypeptide(L)'
;MRVGLLGTGPWAEIAHGPALAAHPDVEFTGIWGRRPEAAAALAATLGTRAYADVDELIGDVDAVAVALPPDVQAPLAVRAAEAGRHLLLDKPVATTVADARRVADAAEAAGVASVVFFTLRFDAASSAWIDEQAAVDGWFTARAEWLGAVFTSGDSPFAASPWRREKGALWDVGPHVLSVLLPVLGDVTALTAVQGPGDTVHLVLRHDSGASSTATLSLTTPPAAAGMTVELRGASGVASLPGRSGGPVPAFGNAVDALLTAVRTGVPHPCDARFAARVTELLASADGV
;
A
#
# COMPACT_ATOMS: atom_id res chain seq x y z
N MET A 1 -6.46 7.58 -19.93
CA MET A 1 -5.94 6.19 -19.78
C MET A 1 -7.09 5.28 -19.40
N ARG A 2 -7.29 4.16 -20.09
CA ARG A 2 -8.31 3.16 -19.74
C ARG A 2 -7.81 2.35 -18.55
N VAL A 3 -8.61 2.32 -17.47
CA VAL A 3 -8.25 1.62 -16.23
C VAL A 3 -9.34 0.64 -15.83
N GLY A 4 -8.95 -0.59 -15.51
CA GLY A 4 -9.80 -1.62 -14.95
C GLY A 4 -9.55 -1.83 -13.46
N LEU A 5 -10.60 -2.11 -12.67
CA LEU A 5 -10.49 -2.41 -11.25
C LEU A 5 -10.65 -3.93 -11.01
N LEU A 6 -9.65 -4.54 -10.41
CA LEU A 6 -9.70 -5.92 -9.94
C LEU A 6 -10.00 -5.93 -8.44
N GLY A 7 -11.23 -6.29 -8.08
CA GLY A 7 -11.66 -6.37 -6.69
C GLY A 7 -13.02 -5.71 -6.42
N THR A 8 -13.73 -6.25 -5.42
CA THR A 8 -15.05 -5.80 -4.98
C THR A 8 -15.17 -5.81 -3.45
N GLY A 9 -14.03 -5.71 -2.77
CA GLY A 9 -13.98 -5.62 -1.31
C GLY A 9 -14.11 -4.18 -0.81
N PRO A 10 -14.05 -3.98 0.53
CA PRO A 10 -14.24 -2.66 1.13
C PRO A 10 -13.34 -1.57 0.54
N TRP A 11 -12.06 -1.84 0.24
CA TRP A 11 -11.18 -0.85 -0.39
C TRP A 11 -11.61 -0.49 -1.81
N ALA A 12 -12.10 -1.47 -2.59
CA ALA A 12 -12.65 -1.19 -3.92
C ALA A 12 -13.86 -0.24 -3.83
N GLU A 13 -14.72 -0.44 -2.82
CA GLU A 13 -15.96 0.35 -2.62
C GLU A 13 -15.68 1.75 -2.07
N ILE A 14 -14.78 1.88 -1.06
CA ILE A 14 -14.60 3.14 -0.33
C ILE A 14 -13.48 4.04 -0.88
N ALA A 15 -12.57 3.51 -1.70
CA ALA A 15 -11.42 4.24 -2.18
C ALA A 15 -11.20 4.10 -3.70
N HIS A 16 -10.85 2.90 -4.17
CA HIS A 16 -10.36 2.69 -5.54
C HIS A 16 -11.42 3.02 -6.58
N GLY A 17 -12.61 2.42 -6.47
CA GLY A 17 -13.71 2.63 -7.43
C GLY A 17 -14.15 4.09 -7.52
N PRO A 18 -14.50 4.74 -6.38
CA PRO A 18 -14.87 6.16 -6.40
C PRO A 18 -13.80 7.09 -6.95
N ALA A 19 -12.52 6.84 -6.65
CA ALA A 19 -11.43 7.66 -7.17
C ALA A 19 -11.26 7.48 -8.68
N LEU A 20 -11.31 6.24 -9.20
CA LEU A 20 -11.22 5.97 -10.63
C LEU A 20 -12.41 6.57 -11.39
N ALA A 21 -13.62 6.46 -10.84
CA ALA A 21 -14.83 7.00 -11.47
C ALA A 21 -14.85 8.53 -11.53
N ALA A 22 -14.21 9.20 -10.56
CA ALA A 22 -14.17 10.66 -10.50
C ALA A 22 -12.95 11.29 -11.19
N HIS A 23 -11.95 10.50 -11.58
CA HIS A 23 -10.68 11.02 -12.10
C HIS A 23 -10.79 11.51 -13.54
N PRO A 24 -10.45 12.78 -13.84
CA PRO A 24 -10.70 13.38 -15.17
C PRO A 24 -9.87 12.74 -16.30
N ASP A 25 -8.69 12.22 -16.01
CA ASP A 25 -7.76 11.64 -16.99
C ASP A 25 -7.87 10.11 -17.11
N VAL A 26 -8.89 9.52 -16.43
CA VAL A 26 -9.16 8.09 -16.46
C VAL A 26 -10.47 7.79 -17.16
N GLU A 27 -10.43 6.84 -18.10
CA GLU A 27 -11.61 6.13 -18.57
C GLU A 27 -11.76 4.87 -17.72
N PHE A 28 -12.70 4.90 -16.77
CA PHE A 28 -12.95 3.76 -15.89
C PHE A 28 -13.72 2.68 -16.65
N THR A 29 -12.98 1.76 -17.27
CA THR A 29 -13.48 0.80 -18.26
C THR A 29 -14.35 -0.27 -17.66
N GLY A 30 -14.01 -0.76 -16.44
CA GLY A 30 -14.82 -1.78 -15.80
C GLY A 30 -14.23 -2.38 -14.53
N ILE A 31 -14.98 -3.33 -13.97
CA ILE A 31 -14.68 -4.01 -12.71
C ILE A 31 -14.76 -5.52 -12.92
N TRP A 32 -13.76 -6.22 -12.41
CA TRP A 32 -13.81 -7.66 -12.22
C TRP A 32 -13.67 -8.03 -10.74
N GLY A 33 -14.37 -9.08 -10.34
CA GLY A 33 -14.26 -9.65 -9.00
C GLY A 33 -14.61 -11.13 -8.98
N ARG A 34 -14.07 -11.88 -8.02
CA ARG A 34 -14.33 -13.31 -7.81
C ARG A 34 -15.80 -13.65 -7.55
N ARG A 35 -16.59 -12.64 -7.19
CA ARG A 35 -18.05 -12.73 -6.99
C ARG A 35 -18.72 -11.86 -8.05
N PRO A 36 -19.29 -12.47 -9.12
CA PRO A 36 -19.87 -11.73 -10.24
C PRO A 36 -20.98 -10.75 -9.80
N GLU A 37 -21.80 -11.12 -8.83
CA GLU A 37 -22.90 -10.28 -8.34
C GLU A 37 -22.36 -9.03 -7.64
N ALA A 38 -21.28 -9.15 -6.87
CA ALA A 38 -20.64 -8.01 -6.23
C ALA A 38 -19.96 -7.09 -7.26
N ALA A 39 -19.38 -7.68 -8.32
CA ALA A 39 -18.81 -6.89 -9.41
C ALA A 39 -19.89 -6.13 -10.18
N ALA A 40 -21.02 -6.76 -10.48
CA ALA A 40 -22.17 -6.14 -11.13
C ALA A 40 -22.78 -5.00 -10.29
N ALA A 41 -22.95 -5.21 -8.98
CA ALA A 41 -23.49 -4.20 -8.06
C ALA A 41 -22.56 -2.98 -7.96
N LEU A 42 -21.26 -3.19 -7.78
CA LEU A 42 -20.29 -2.10 -7.69
C LEU A 42 -20.15 -1.35 -9.02
N ALA A 43 -20.14 -2.06 -10.15
CA ALA A 43 -20.10 -1.47 -11.48
C ALA A 43 -21.33 -0.59 -11.75
N ALA A 44 -22.54 -1.04 -11.36
CA ALA A 44 -23.77 -0.26 -11.48
C ALA A 44 -23.71 1.02 -10.62
N THR A 45 -23.17 0.93 -9.39
CA THR A 45 -23.01 2.08 -8.49
C THR A 45 -22.05 3.12 -9.06
N LEU A 46 -20.99 2.68 -9.73
CA LEU A 46 -19.91 3.54 -10.24
C LEU A 46 -20.09 3.92 -11.73
N GLY A 47 -21.18 3.50 -12.37
CA GLY A 47 -21.49 3.84 -13.75
C GLY A 47 -20.53 3.22 -14.77
N THR A 48 -20.01 2.03 -14.47
CA THR A 48 -19.08 1.30 -15.34
C THR A 48 -19.55 -0.13 -15.64
N ARG A 49 -18.76 -0.92 -16.38
CA ARG A 49 -19.09 -2.28 -16.79
C ARG A 49 -18.55 -3.32 -15.82
N ALA A 50 -19.31 -4.38 -15.55
CA ALA A 50 -18.80 -5.59 -14.89
C ALA A 50 -18.27 -6.57 -15.95
N TYR A 51 -17.10 -7.16 -15.66
CA TYR A 51 -16.48 -8.20 -16.47
C TYR A 51 -16.64 -9.57 -15.80
N ALA A 52 -17.00 -10.58 -16.57
CA ALA A 52 -17.09 -11.95 -16.10
C ALA A 52 -15.71 -12.64 -16.06
N ASP A 53 -14.85 -12.29 -16.99
CA ASP A 53 -13.50 -12.84 -17.14
C ASP A 53 -12.44 -11.74 -16.87
N VAL A 54 -11.41 -12.11 -16.11
CA VAL A 54 -10.33 -11.17 -15.76
C VAL A 54 -9.44 -10.86 -16.96
N ASP A 55 -9.25 -11.80 -17.87
CA ASP A 55 -8.43 -11.61 -19.06
C ASP A 55 -9.08 -10.71 -20.09
N GLU A 56 -10.42 -10.77 -20.19
CA GLU A 56 -11.15 -9.80 -21.00
C GLU A 56 -10.91 -8.37 -20.48
N LEU A 57 -11.00 -8.16 -19.15
CA LEU A 57 -10.73 -6.85 -18.58
C LEU A 57 -9.28 -6.42 -18.82
N ILE A 58 -8.30 -7.31 -18.54
CA ILE A 58 -6.88 -7.01 -18.77
C ILE A 58 -6.62 -6.70 -20.25
N GLY A 59 -7.31 -7.38 -21.17
CA GLY A 59 -7.20 -7.12 -22.61
C GLY A 59 -7.71 -5.75 -23.03
N ASP A 60 -8.75 -5.24 -22.39
CA ASP A 60 -9.47 -4.02 -22.77
C ASP A 60 -8.88 -2.73 -22.18
N VAL A 61 -7.91 -2.80 -21.25
CA VAL A 61 -7.40 -1.64 -20.51
C VAL A 61 -5.93 -1.34 -20.80
N ASP A 62 -5.48 -0.16 -20.40
CA ASP A 62 -4.08 0.26 -20.44
C ASP A 62 -3.40 0.00 -19.09
N ALA A 63 -4.18 0.03 -18.01
CA ALA A 63 -3.71 -0.23 -16.63
C ALA A 63 -4.76 -0.97 -15.81
N VAL A 64 -4.30 -1.72 -14.82
CA VAL A 64 -5.16 -2.34 -13.79
C VAL A 64 -4.91 -1.70 -12.44
N ALA A 65 -6.00 -1.36 -11.73
CA ALA A 65 -6.00 -1.06 -10.31
C ALA A 65 -6.44 -2.31 -9.55
N VAL A 66 -5.73 -2.69 -8.47
CA VAL A 66 -6.00 -3.94 -7.76
C VAL A 66 -6.36 -3.66 -6.29
N ALA A 67 -7.52 -4.15 -5.87
CA ALA A 67 -8.05 -4.08 -4.50
C ALA A 67 -8.44 -5.49 -4.01
N LEU A 68 -7.45 -6.39 -3.98
CA LEU A 68 -7.61 -7.80 -3.65
C LEU A 68 -6.68 -8.20 -2.48
N PRO A 69 -6.96 -9.32 -1.80
CA PRO A 69 -5.99 -9.92 -0.89
C PRO A 69 -4.64 -10.14 -1.59
N PRO A 70 -3.50 -9.96 -0.89
CA PRO A 70 -2.17 -9.95 -1.51
C PRO A 70 -1.78 -11.27 -2.20
N ASP A 71 -2.28 -12.40 -1.71
CA ASP A 71 -2.11 -13.73 -2.31
C ASP A 71 -2.84 -13.88 -3.66
N VAL A 72 -3.93 -13.14 -3.85
CA VAL A 72 -4.69 -13.07 -5.11
C VAL A 72 -4.15 -11.97 -6.02
N GLN A 73 -3.72 -10.86 -5.43
CA GLN A 73 -3.17 -9.71 -6.15
C GLN A 73 -1.90 -10.08 -6.92
N ALA A 74 -0.92 -10.71 -6.27
CA ALA A 74 0.39 -10.92 -6.85
C ALA A 74 0.35 -11.69 -8.20
N PRO A 75 -0.32 -12.87 -8.33
CA PRO A 75 -0.40 -13.56 -9.61
C PRO A 75 -1.14 -12.78 -10.69
N LEU A 76 -2.17 -11.99 -10.34
CA LEU A 76 -2.89 -11.16 -11.29
C LEU A 76 -2.08 -9.94 -11.74
N ALA A 77 -1.28 -9.36 -10.84
CA ALA A 77 -0.36 -8.28 -11.17
C ALA A 77 0.73 -8.74 -12.16
N VAL A 78 1.30 -9.93 -11.95
CA VAL A 78 2.26 -10.53 -12.90
C VAL A 78 1.60 -10.72 -14.26
N ARG A 79 0.40 -11.32 -14.30
CA ARG A 79 -0.35 -11.56 -15.54
C ARG A 79 -0.68 -10.27 -16.29
N ALA A 80 -1.07 -9.21 -15.56
CA ALA A 80 -1.33 -7.91 -16.16
C ALA A 80 -0.06 -7.26 -16.71
N ALA A 81 1.06 -7.35 -15.98
CA ALA A 81 2.36 -6.86 -16.45
C ALA A 81 2.82 -7.58 -17.72
N GLU A 82 2.75 -8.93 -17.75
CA GLU A 82 3.08 -9.75 -18.92
C GLU A 82 2.19 -9.42 -20.14
N ALA A 83 0.95 -8.98 -19.91
CA ALA A 83 0.07 -8.46 -20.94
C ALA A 83 0.36 -7.01 -21.34
N GLY A 84 1.41 -6.38 -20.78
CA GLY A 84 1.82 -5.01 -21.06
C GLY A 84 0.94 -3.95 -20.41
N ARG A 85 0.27 -4.27 -19.29
CA ARG A 85 -0.59 -3.32 -18.55
C ARG A 85 0.16 -2.68 -17.40
N HIS A 86 -0.01 -1.37 -17.25
CA HIS A 86 0.52 -0.65 -16.09
C HIS A 86 -0.22 -1.06 -14.81
N LEU A 87 0.45 -0.94 -13.66
CA LEU A 87 0.00 -1.51 -12.40
C LEU A 87 -0.24 -0.44 -11.33
N LEU A 88 -1.45 -0.37 -10.78
CA LEU A 88 -1.76 0.36 -9.55
C LEU A 88 -2.20 -0.65 -8.49
N LEU A 89 -1.28 -1.02 -7.60
CA LEU A 89 -1.43 -2.14 -6.68
C LEU A 89 -1.72 -1.67 -5.26
N ASP A 90 -2.36 -2.51 -4.45
CA ASP A 90 -2.50 -2.27 -3.01
C ASP A 90 -1.31 -2.90 -2.24
N LYS A 91 -1.09 -2.41 -1.04
CA LYS A 91 -0.12 -2.96 -0.07
C LYS A 91 -0.78 -4.05 0.83
N PRO A 92 -0.01 -5.04 1.29
CA PRO A 92 1.30 -5.43 0.78
C PRO A 92 1.15 -6.02 -0.64
N VAL A 93 2.18 -5.86 -1.45
CA VAL A 93 2.12 -6.33 -2.85
C VAL A 93 1.96 -7.86 -2.94
N ALA A 94 2.49 -8.59 -1.97
CA ALA A 94 2.38 -10.02 -1.78
C ALA A 94 2.66 -10.37 -0.30
N THR A 95 2.42 -11.62 0.10
CA THR A 95 2.74 -12.15 1.44
C THR A 95 3.99 -13.02 1.47
N THR A 96 4.66 -13.20 0.33
CA THR A 96 5.95 -13.88 0.22
C THR A 96 6.96 -13.02 -0.54
N VAL A 97 8.24 -13.15 -0.19
CA VAL A 97 9.33 -12.46 -0.90
C VAL A 97 9.39 -12.89 -2.37
N ALA A 98 9.19 -14.18 -2.63
CA ALA A 98 9.24 -14.73 -3.99
C ALA A 98 8.16 -14.09 -4.89
N ASP A 99 6.92 -14.00 -4.41
CA ASP A 99 5.82 -13.42 -5.20
C ASP A 99 5.98 -11.89 -5.35
N ALA A 100 6.46 -11.19 -4.32
CA ALA A 100 6.72 -9.76 -4.41
C ALA A 100 7.81 -9.45 -5.47
N ARG A 101 8.88 -10.24 -5.49
CA ARG A 101 9.93 -10.13 -6.51
C ARG A 101 9.40 -10.45 -7.90
N ARG A 102 8.59 -11.50 -8.05
CA ARG A 102 7.97 -11.84 -9.33
C ARG A 102 7.13 -10.69 -9.91
N VAL A 103 6.36 -9.98 -9.07
CA VAL A 103 5.61 -8.80 -9.51
C VAL A 103 6.56 -7.68 -9.98
N ALA A 104 7.61 -7.39 -9.22
CA ALA A 104 8.58 -6.37 -9.58
C ALA A 104 9.34 -6.73 -10.87
N ASP A 105 9.79 -7.98 -10.99
CA ASP A 105 10.54 -8.47 -12.15
C ASP A 105 9.65 -8.49 -13.42
N ALA A 106 8.39 -8.90 -13.30
CA ALA A 106 7.45 -8.88 -14.41
C ALA A 106 7.16 -7.46 -14.91
N ALA A 107 6.97 -6.50 -13.99
CA ALA A 107 6.77 -5.10 -14.36
C ALA A 107 8.00 -4.51 -15.07
N GLU A 108 9.22 -4.79 -14.57
CA GLU A 108 10.46 -4.35 -15.18
C GLU A 108 10.68 -5.00 -16.55
N ALA A 109 10.53 -6.32 -16.67
CA ALA A 109 10.71 -7.05 -17.92
C ALA A 109 9.74 -6.61 -19.01
N ALA A 110 8.50 -6.27 -18.65
CA ALA A 110 7.50 -5.76 -19.58
C ALA A 110 7.65 -4.25 -19.86
N GLY A 111 8.52 -3.52 -19.16
CA GLY A 111 8.65 -2.07 -19.29
C GLY A 111 7.41 -1.29 -18.88
N VAL A 112 6.57 -1.85 -17.96
CA VAL A 112 5.34 -1.20 -17.52
C VAL A 112 5.58 -0.41 -16.25
N ALA A 113 4.92 0.74 -16.12
CA ALA A 113 4.92 1.53 -14.89
C ALA A 113 4.14 0.81 -13.79
N SER A 114 4.62 0.91 -12.55
CA SER A 114 3.92 0.41 -11.38
C SER A 114 3.91 1.44 -10.25
N VAL A 115 2.80 1.49 -9.51
CA VAL A 115 2.65 2.26 -8.29
C VAL A 115 1.95 1.37 -7.26
N VAL A 116 2.46 1.34 -6.03
CA VAL A 116 1.84 0.62 -4.92
C VAL A 116 1.30 1.62 -3.90
N PHE A 117 0.03 1.49 -3.58
CA PHE A 117 -0.73 2.45 -2.78
C PHE A 117 -0.42 2.33 -1.28
N PHE A 118 0.69 2.90 -0.85
CA PHE A 118 0.96 3.16 0.56
C PHE A 118 0.27 4.47 0.97
N THR A 119 -0.89 4.40 1.59
CA THR A 119 -1.80 5.53 1.82
C THR A 119 -1.10 6.82 2.29
N LEU A 120 -0.13 6.74 3.22
CA LEU A 120 0.61 7.90 3.74
C LEU A 120 1.48 8.59 2.67
N ARG A 121 1.92 7.86 1.66
CA ARG A 121 2.72 8.39 0.55
C ARG A 121 1.90 9.15 -0.49
N PHE A 122 0.57 9.06 -0.39
CA PHE A 122 -0.37 9.69 -1.32
C PHE A 122 -1.38 10.61 -0.62
N ASP A 123 -1.45 10.62 0.73
CA ASP A 123 -2.11 11.69 1.47
C ASP A 123 -1.28 12.96 1.38
N ALA A 124 -1.87 14.08 0.97
CA ALA A 124 -1.14 15.29 0.61
C ALA A 124 -0.26 15.84 1.75
N ALA A 125 -0.78 15.87 2.99
CA ALA A 125 -0.02 16.38 4.13
C ALA A 125 1.11 15.43 4.52
N SER A 126 0.82 14.13 4.57
CA SER A 126 1.82 13.10 4.91
C SER A 126 2.91 13.02 3.86
N SER A 127 2.57 13.04 2.56
CA SER A 127 3.52 12.97 1.46
C SER A 127 4.47 14.17 1.46
N ALA A 128 3.92 15.39 1.55
CA ALA A 128 4.72 16.60 1.60
C ALA A 128 5.70 16.61 2.80
N TRP A 129 5.23 16.16 3.97
CA TRP A 129 6.09 16.05 5.15
C TRP A 129 7.18 15.00 4.96
N ILE A 130 6.87 13.82 4.38
CA ILE A 130 7.87 12.78 4.13
C ILE A 130 8.96 13.30 3.18
N ASP A 131 8.57 13.99 2.10
CA ASP A 131 9.51 14.53 1.12
C ASP A 131 10.39 15.65 1.73
N GLU A 132 9.80 16.50 2.59
CA GLU A 132 10.54 17.50 3.36
C GLU A 132 11.57 16.85 4.30
N GLN A 133 11.14 15.84 5.09
CA GLN A 133 12.03 15.19 6.05
C GLN A 133 13.10 14.31 5.38
N ALA A 134 12.82 13.75 4.22
CA ALA A 134 13.80 13.01 3.43
C ALA A 134 14.93 13.89 2.86
N ALA A 135 14.70 15.22 2.75
CA ALA A 135 15.71 16.19 2.34
C ALA A 135 16.55 16.74 3.50
N VAL A 136 16.26 16.33 4.74
CA VAL A 136 16.97 16.77 5.95
C VAL A 136 17.97 15.71 6.37
N ASP A 137 19.23 16.10 6.48
CA ASP A 137 20.30 15.24 7.01
C ASP A 137 20.33 15.23 8.55
N GLY A 138 20.98 14.19 9.10
CA GLY A 138 21.30 14.12 10.51
C GLY A 138 20.17 13.67 11.42
N TRP A 139 19.17 12.96 10.88
CA TRP A 139 18.21 12.21 11.70
C TRP A 139 18.97 11.13 12.49
N PHE A 140 18.76 11.12 13.80
CA PHE A 140 19.43 10.20 14.72
C PHE A 140 18.57 8.98 15.03
N THR A 141 17.25 9.22 15.30
CA THR A 141 16.31 8.13 15.61
C THR A 141 14.89 8.49 15.21
N ALA A 142 14.05 7.46 15.01
CA ALA A 142 12.61 7.62 14.85
C ALA A 142 11.83 6.65 15.76
N ARG A 143 10.61 7.06 16.10
CA ARG A 143 9.62 6.21 16.74
C ARG A 143 8.33 6.26 15.93
N ALA A 144 7.81 5.09 15.60
CA ALA A 144 6.53 4.93 14.92
C ALA A 144 5.59 4.06 15.75
N GLU A 145 4.31 4.44 15.81
CA GLU A 145 3.26 3.64 16.39
C GLU A 145 2.08 3.58 15.42
N TRP A 146 1.56 2.38 15.19
CA TRP A 146 0.29 2.19 14.50
C TRP A 146 -0.53 1.19 15.29
N LEU A 147 -1.38 1.73 16.14
CA LEU A 147 -2.22 0.99 17.06
C LEU A 147 -3.66 1.01 16.55
N GLY A 148 -4.01 0.01 15.75
CA GLY A 148 -5.33 -0.15 15.15
C GLY A 148 -6.28 -0.94 16.02
N ALA A 149 -7.58 -0.64 15.95
CA ALA A 149 -8.66 -1.36 16.63
C ALA A 149 -9.51 -2.19 15.65
N VAL A 150 -8.91 -2.71 14.58
CA VAL A 150 -9.63 -3.41 13.50
C VAL A 150 -10.43 -4.60 14.01
N PHE A 151 -9.86 -5.34 14.98
CA PHE A 151 -10.47 -6.54 15.53
C PHE A 151 -11.19 -6.32 16.88
N THR A 152 -11.16 -5.10 17.40
CA THR A 152 -11.69 -4.77 18.74
C THR A 152 -12.79 -3.72 18.71
N SER A 153 -12.94 -2.92 17.63
CA SER A 153 -13.98 -1.89 17.51
C SER A 153 -15.38 -2.44 17.25
N GLY A 154 -15.51 -3.66 16.72
CA GLY A 154 -16.80 -4.31 16.43
C GLY A 154 -17.44 -3.90 15.10
N ASP A 155 -17.07 -2.78 14.50
CA ASP A 155 -17.69 -2.19 13.30
C ASP A 155 -16.72 -2.06 12.10
N SER A 156 -15.51 -2.53 12.22
CA SER A 156 -14.51 -2.42 11.14
C SER A 156 -14.90 -3.27 9.92
N PRO A 157 -15.02 -2.68 8.71
CA PRO A 157 -15.30 -3.42 7.48
C PRO A 157 -14.18 -4.41 7.11
N PHE A 158 -13.01 -4.27 7.75
CA PHE A 158 -11.84 -5.10 7.51
C PHE A 158 -11.72 -6.28 8.49
N ALA A 159 -12.53 -6.32 9.55
CA ALA A 159 -12.48 -7.36 10.58
C ALA A 159 -12.77 -8.77 10.05
N ALA A 160 -13.56 -8.89 8.95
CA ALA A 160 -13.86 -10.15 8.30
C ALA A 160 -12.76 -10.66 7.34
N SER A 161 -11.66 -9.93 7.17
CA SER A 161 -10.58 -10.27 6.24
C SER A 161 -9.74 -11.46 6.74
N PRO A 162 -9.76 -12.64 6.06
CA PRO A 162 -9.01 -13.80 6.54
C PRO A 162 -7.50 -13.57 6.58
N TRP A 163 -6.92 -12.97 5.53
CA TRP A 163 -5.48 -12.74 5.47
C TRP A 163 -4.98 -11.77 6.56
N ARG A 164 -5.80 -10.76 6.95
CA ARG A 164 -5.45 -9.84 8.05
C ARG A 164 -5.46 -10.55 9.39
N ARG A 165 -6.38 -11.50 9.60
CA ARG A 165 -6.40 -12.31 10.82
C ARG A 165 -5.21 -13.24 10.91
N GLU A 166 -4.80 -13.81 9.78
CA GLU A 166 -3.66 -14.71 9.68
C GLU A 166 -2.32 -13.98 9.83
N LYS A 167 -2.17 -12.85 9.15
CA LYS A 167 -0.91 -12.12 9.04
C LYS A 167 -0.74 -10.98 10.05
N GLY A 168 -1.82 -10.52 10.67
CA GLY A 168 -1.81 -9.52 11.75
C GLY A 168 -1.31 -8.15 11.35
N ALA A 169 -0.96 -7.37 12.37
CA ALA A 169 -0.54 -5.98 12.26
C ALA A 169 0.76 -5.80 11.45
N LEU A 170 1.70 -6.72 11.58
CA LEU A 170 2.98 -6.65 10.88
C LEU A 170 2.77 -6.47 9.37
N TRP A 171 1.88 -7.27 8.78
CA TRP A 171 1.63 -7.27 7.34
C TRP A 171 0.57 -6.25 6.90
N ASP A 172 -0.37 -5.84 7.77
CA ASP A 172 -1.37 -4.86 7.38
C ASP A 172 -0.88 -3.42 7.54
N VAL A 173 -0.29 -3.06 8.69
CA VAL A 173 0.11 -1.68 8.98
C VAL A 173 1.62 -1.43 8.94
N GLY A 174 2.43 -2.47 9.06
CA GLY A 174 3.89 -2.40 8.89
C GLY A 174 4.34 -1.79 7.55
N PRO A 175 3.71 -2.13 6.40
CA PRO A 175 4.03 -1.51 5.12
C PRO A 175 3.90 0.01 5.14
N HIS A 176 2.90 0.56 5.80
CA HIS A 176 2.70 2.01 5.90
C HIS A 176 3.81 2.67 6.71
N VAL A 177 4.19 2.09 7.84
CA VAL A 177 5.29 2.60 8.67
C VAL A 177 6.62 2.55 7.92
N LEU A 178 6.94 1.43 7.28
CA LEU A 178 8.15 1.31 6.48
C LEU A 178 8.18 2.27 5.29
N SER A 179 7.01 2.54 4.68
CA SER A 179 6.92 3.51 3.58
C SER A 179 7.24 4.96 3.98
N VAL A 180 7.20 5.27 5.28
CA VAL A 180 7.62 6.56 5.84
C VAL A 180 9.09 6.51 6.26
N LEU A 181 9.51 5.47 6.97
CA LEU A 181 10.85 5.39 7.55
C LEU A 181 11.95 5.23 6.50
N LEU A 182 11.73 4.40 5.47
CA LEU A 182 12.74 4.10 4.44
C LEU A 182 13.19 5.33 3.65
N PRO A 183 12.31 6.19 3.11
CA PRO A 183 12.77 7.37 2.38
C PRO A 183 13.43 8.43 3.26
N VAL A 184 13.13 8.47 4.56
CA VAL A 184 13.65 9.48 5.49
C VAL A 184 14.96 9.04 6.16
N LEU A 185 15.07 7.75 6.52
CA LEU A 185 16.21 7.25 7.31
C LEU A 185 17.17 6.37 6.50
N GLY A 186 16.82 6.06 5.26
CA GLY A 186 17.57 5.11 4.44
C GLY A 186 17.12 3.65 4.62
N ASP A 187 17.76 2.73 3.88
CA ASP A 187 17.40 1.32 3.89
C ASP A 187 17.76 0.64 5.23
N VAL A 188 17.02 -0.43 5.56
CA VAL A 188 17.23 -1.18 6.80
C VAL A 188 18.35 -2.22 6.62
N THR A 189 19.38 -2.12 7.46
CA THR A 189 20.53 -3.01 7.48
C THR A 189 20.44 -4.11 8.55
N ALA A 190 19.64 -3.88 9.61
CA ALA A 190 19.37 -4.87 10.65
C ALA A 190 17.96 -4.62 11.22
N LEU A 191 17.27 -5.72 11.51
CA LEU A 191 15.93 -5.71 12.07
C LEU A 191 15.83 -6.76 13.18
N THR A 192 15.17 -6.38 14.28
CA THR A 192 14.75 -7.30 15.34
C THR A 192 13.28 -7.08 15.62
N ALA A 193 12.53 -8.17 15.74
CA ALA A 193 11.11 -8.15 16.07
C ALA A 193 10.86 -8.85 17.41
N VAL A 194 9.88 -8.37 18.16
CA VAL A 194 9.41 -8.99 19.41
C VAL A 194 7.89 -8.94 19.43
N GLN A 195 7.27 -10.08 19.72
CA GLN A 195 5.83 -10.18 19.85
C GLN A 195 5.36 -9.60 21.19
N GLY A 196 4.24 -8.89 21.15
CA GLY A 196 3.53 -8.38 22.31
C GLY A 196 2.15 -9.04 22.48
N PRO A 197 1.25 -8.44 23.27
CA PRO A 197 -0.10 -8.95 23.46
C PRO A 197 -0.92 -8.92 22.16
N GLY A 198 -1.77 -9.92 21.95
CA GLY A 198 -2.62 -10.02 20.75
C GLY A 198 -1.78 -10.21 19.49
N ASP A 199 -1.98 -9.33 18.49
CA ASP A 199 -1.19 -9.28 17.27
C ASP A 199 -0.11 -8.18 17.30
N THR A 200 0.22 -7.66 18.49
CA THR A 200 1.19 -6.58 18.64
C THR A 200 2.60 -7.06 18.29
N VAL A 201 3.28 -6.27 17.46
CA VAL A 201 4.69 -6.49 17.11
C VAL A 201 5.49 -5.22 17.38
N HIS A 202 6.64 -5.39 18.06
CA HIS A 202 7.63 -4.34 18.26
C HIS A 202 8.82 -4.58 17.35
N LEU A 203 9.19 -3.59 16.58
CA LEU A 203 10.34 -3.63 15.68
C LEU A 203 11.43 -2.69 16.17
N VAL A 204 12.68 -3.11 16.09
CA VAL A 204 13.88 -2.26 16.22
C VAL A 204 14.66 -2.37 14.91
N LEU A 205 14.92 -1.23 14.28
CA LEU A 205 15.52 -1.13 12.95
C LEU A 205 16.82 -0.32 13.03
N ARG A 206 17.84 -0.76 12.30
CA ARG A 206 19.04 0.05 12.01
C ARG A 206 19.03 0.39 10.53
N HIS A 207 19.26 1.65 10.22
CA HIS A 207 19.31 2.17 8.86
C HIS A 207 20.74 2.34 8.35
N ASP A 208 20.92 2.35 7.04
CA ASP A 208 22.23 2.54 6.38
C ASP A 208 22.79 3.95 6.58
N SER A 209 21.93 4.95 6.84
CA SER A 209 22.34 6.29 7.28
C SER A 209 23.02 6.32 8.67
N GLY A 210 22.99 5.20 9.42
CA GLY A 210 23.42 5.10 10.80
C GLY A 210 22.32 5.43 11.83
N ALA A 211 21.17 5.93 11.40
CA ALA A 211 20.02 6.14 12.28
C ALA A 211 19.41 4.80 12.76
N SER A 212 18.66 4.87 13.85
CA SER A 212 17.85 3.74 14.33
C SER A 212 16.37 4.14 14.42
N SER A 213 15.47 3.16 14.31
CA SER A 213 14.06 3.41 14.56
C SER A 213 13.39 2.28 15.31
N THR A 214 12.26 2.59 15.94
CA THR A 214 11.38 1.61 16.56
C THR A 214 9.97 1.74 16.01
N ALA A 215 9.27 0.61 15.86
CA ALA A 215 7.86 0.62 15.48
C ALA A 215 7.05 -0.31 16.39
N THR A 216 5.88 0.14 16.82
CA THR A 216 4.89 -0.68 17.54
C THR A 216 3.63 -0.76 16.70
N LEU A 217 3.25 -1.98 16.32
CA LEU A 217 2.16 -2.26 15.38
C LEU A 217 1.12 -3.15 16.07
N SER A 218 -0.16 -2.84 15.96
CA SER A 218 -1.25 -3.71 16.41
C SER A 218 -2.55 -3.42 15.64
N LEU A 219 -3.40 -4.43 15.46
CA LEU A 219 -4.80 -4.32 15.00
C LEU A 219 -5.79 -4.72 16.11
N THR A 220 -5.27 -5.19 17.26
CA THR A 220 -6.05 -5.64 18.42
C THR A 220 -6.00 -4.64 19.58
N THR A 221 -5.55 -3.43 19.34
CA THR A 221 -5.53 -2.36 20.35
C THR A 221 -6.94 -2.03 20.83
N PRO A 222 -7.18 -1.82 22.13
CA PRO A 222 -8.44 -1.29 22.61
C PRO A 222 -8.78 0.06 21.93
N PRO A 223 -10.04 0.30 21.51
CA PRO A 223 -10.40 1.51 20.75
C PRO A 223 -9.97 2.83 21.39
N ALA A 224 -10.01 2.93 22.73
CA ALA A 224 -9.60 4.13 23.47
C ALA A 224 -8.08 4.39 23.40
N ALA A 225 -7.27 3.40 23.01
CA ALA A 225 -5.81 3.51 22.88
C ALA A 225 -5.35 3.46 21.42
N ALA A 226 -6.29 3.42 20.47
CA ALA A 226 -5.97 3.40 19.05
C ALA A 226 -5.42 4.73 18.57
N GLY A 227 -4.42 4.69 17.68
CA GLY A 227 -3.81 5.89 17.13
C GLY A 227 -2.63 5.56 16.22
N MET A 228 -2.13 6.57 15.53
CA MET A 228 -0.94 6.46 14.69
C MET A 228 -0.06 7.69 14.93
N THR A 229 1.23 7.47 15.17
CA THR A 229 2.24 8.53 15.30
C THR A 229 3.53 8.11 14.63
N VAL A 230 4.24 9.07 14.04
CA VAL A 230 5.65 8.94 13.65
C VAL A 230 6.37 10.20 14.11
N GLU A 231 7.45 10.04 14.85
CA GLU A 231 8.28 11.11 15.34
C GLU A 231 9.74 10.85 14.98
N LEU A 232 10.40 11.85 14.42
CA LEU A 232 11.82 11.86 14.09
C LEU A 232 12.56 12.75 15.09
N ARG A 233 13.79 12.38 15.45
CA ARG A 233 14.69 13.17 16.29
C ARG A 233 16.09 13.20 15.69
N GLY A 234 16.67 14.37 15.58
CA GLY A 234 17.99 14.55 14.98
C GLY A 234 18.58 15.91 15.26
N ALA A 235 19.61 16.28 14.53
CA ALA A 235 20.32 17.56 14.69
C ALA A 235 19.39 18.78 14.51
N SER A 236 18.36 18.66 13.67
CA SER A 236 17.36 19.69 13.42
C SER A 236 16.23 19.74 14.46
N GLY A 237 16.29 18.90 15.50
CA GLY A 237 15.28 18.86 16.57
C GLY A 237 14.32 17.70 16.42
N VAL A 238 13.03 17.97 16.58
CA VAL A 238 11.95 16.97 16.56
C VAL A 238 10.97 17.31 15.44
N ALA A 239 10.64 16.31 14.60
CA ALA A 239 9.60 16.43 13.59
C ALA A 239 8.56 15.30 13.76
N SER A 240 7.28 15.65 13.71
CA SER A 240 6.19 14.71 13.87
C SER A 240 5.33 14.67 12.61
N LEU A 241 4.96 13.46 12.18
CA LEU A 241 4.08 13.26 11.04
C LEU A 241 2.73 13.95 11.31
N PRO A 242 2.25 14.81 10.40
CA PRO A 242 0.96 15.48 10.58
C PRO A 242 -0.19 14.48 10.47
N GLY A 243 -1.34 14.83 11.03
CA GLY A 243 -2.57 14.12 10.78
C GLY A 243 -2.91 14.08 9.29
N ARG A 244 -3.58 13.02 8.85
CA ARG A 244 -3.99 12.91 7.44
C ARG A 244 -4.91 14.08 7.05
N SER A 245 -4.67 14.65 5.87
CA SER A 245 -5.39 15.83 5.37
C SER A 245 -6.64 15.51 4.56
N GLY A 246 -6.83 14.25 4.17
CA GLY A 246 -7.96 13.83 3.35
C GLY A 246 -8.42 12.41 3.64
N GLY A 247 -9.45 12.00 2.93
CA GLY A 247 -9.94 10.63 2.95
C GLY A 247 -9.17 9.72 1.98
N PRO A 248 -9.55 8.43 1.90
CA PRO A 248 -8.89 7.49 1.02
C PRO A 248 -9.10 7.77 -0.47
N VAL A 249 -10.20 8.42 -0.86
CA VAL A 249 -10.51 8.73 -2.28
C VAL A 249 -9.53 9.74 -2.86
N PRO A 250 -9.29 10.94 -2.26
CA PRO A 250 -8.26 11.85 -2.74
C PRO A 250 -6.86 11.24 -2.75
N ALA A 251 -6.51 10.48 -1.71
CA ALA A 251 -5.19 9.82 -1.67
C ALA A 251 -5.02 8.81 -2.82
N PHE A 252 -6.07 8.04 -3.14
CA PHE A 252 -5.99 7.13 -4.28
C PHE A 252 -5.97 7.88 -5.62
N GLY A 253 -6.66 9.00 -5.73
CA GLY A 253 -6.55 9.92 -6.89
C GLY A 253 -5.11 10.36 -7.13
N ASN A 254 -4.39 10.76 -6.08
CA ASN A 254 -2.96 11.11 -6.18
C ASN A 254 -2.08 9.91 -6.61
N ALA A 255 -2.44 8.68 -6.23
CA ALA A 255 -1.75 7.49 -6.72
C ALA A 255 -2.03 7.22 -8.21
N VAL A 256 -3.23 7.52 -8.69
CA VAL A 256 -3.56 7.51 -10.13
C VAL A 256 -2.72 8.54 -10.88
N ASP A 257 -2.63 9.79 -10.39
CA ASP A 257 -1.79 10.84 -10.97
C ASP A 257 -0.32 10.43 -11.05
N ALA A 258 0.17 9.77 -10.00
CA ALA A 258 1.54 9.24 -9.95
C ALA A 258 1.76 8.17 -11.03
N LEU A 259 0.82 7.25 -11.23
CA LEU A 259 0.90 6.26 -12.30
C LEU A 259 0.86 6.92 -13.67
N LEU A 260 -0.07 7.84 -13.91
CA LEU A 260 -0.16 8.61 -15.17
C LEU A 260 1.15 9.35 -15.46
N THR A 261 1.77 9.92 -14.43
CA THR A 261 3.04 10.62 -14.55
C THR A 261 4.18 9.65 -14.88
N ALA A 262 4.28 8.51 -14.21
CA ALA A 262 5.28 7.50 -14.49
C ALA A 262 5.15 6.95 -15.92
N VAL A 263 3.93 6.70 -16.39
CA VAL A 263 3.66 6.27 -17.78
C VAL A 263 4.11 7.34 -18.79
N ARG A 264 3.77 8.61 -18.56
CA ARG A 264 4.09 9.72 -19.47
C ARG A 264 5.59 10.02 -19.54
N THR A 265 6.28 9.93 -18.40
CA THR A 265 7.70 10.33 -18.31
C THR A 265 8.66 9.18 -18.51
N GLY A 266 8.21 7.93 -18.34
CA GLY A 266 9.07 6.75 -18.28
C GLY A 266 9.93 6.67 -17.01
N VAL A 267 9.71 7.56 -16.03
CA VAL A 267 10.45 7.57 -14.75
C VAL A 267 9.66 6.77 -13.71
N PRO A 268 10.26 5.71 -13.11
CA PRO A 268 9.61 4.93 -12.08
C PRO A 268 9.23 5.80 -10.86
N HIS A 269 8.06 5.53 -10.27
CA HIS A 269 7.65 6.20 -9.04
C HIS A 269 8.41 5.61 -7.83
N PRO A 270 8.79 6.41 -6.81
CA PRO A 270 9.46 5.91 -5.60
C PRO A 270 8.70 4.81 -4.82
N CYS A 271 7.38 4.72 -4.99
CA CYS A 271 6.55 3.64 -4.44
C CYS A 271 6.17 2.61 -5.52
N ASP A 272 7.10 2.19 -6.35
CA ASP A 272 6.88 1.18 -7.38
C ASP A 272 6.85 -0.26 -6.80
N ALA A 273 6.71 -1.25 -7.67
CA ALA A 273 6.71 -2.65 -7.27
C ALA A 273 8.05 -3.10 -6.67
N ARG A 274 9.19 -2.49 -7.05
CA ARG A 274 10.52 -2.78 -6.52
C ARG A 274 10.63 -2.32 -5.05
N PHE A 275 10.20 -1.09 -4.77
CA PHE A 275 10.09 -0.60 -3.39
C PHE A 275 9.16 -1.47 -2.55
N ALA A 276 8.00 -1.87 -3.07
CA ALA A 276 7.06 -2.73 -2.36
C ALA A 276 7.64 -4.15 -2.11
N ALA A 277 8.43 -4.68 -3.04
CA ALA A 277 9.15 -5.94 -2.82
C ALA A 277 10.18 -5.81 -1.69
N ARG A 278 10.90 -4.69 -1.60
CA ARG A 278 11.81 -4.42 -0.49
C ARG A 278 11.09 -4.33 0.86
N VAL A 279 9.95 -3.66 0.90
CA VAL A 279 9.08 -3.63 2.10
C VAL A 279 8.66 -5.05 2.49
N THR A 280 8.23 -5.87 1.52
CA THR A 280 7.86 -7.28 1.77
C THR A 280 9.02 -8.11 2.31
N GLU A 281 10.25 -7.90 1.85
CA GLU A 281 11.46 -8.56 2.38
C GLU A 281 11.68 -8.25 3.87
N LEU A 282 11.51 -6.99 4.25
CA LEU A 282 11.65 -6.55 5.64
C LEU A 282 10.56 -7.16 6.53
N LEU A 283 9.30 -7.18 6.06
CA LEU A 283 8.21 -7.82 6.80
C LEU A 283 8.45 -9.32 6.98
N ALA A 284 8.88 -10.02 5.93
CA ALA A 284 9.18 -11.45 5.99
C ALA A 284 10.35 -11.76 6.94
N SER A 285 11.36 -10.88 7.04
CA SER A 285 12.45 -11.04 7.99
C SER A 285 12.02 -10.82 9.44
N ALA A 286 10.94 -10.07 9.68
CA ALA A 286 10.34 -9.86 10.99
C ALA A 286 9.33 -10.97 11.38
N ASP A 287 8.73 -11.65 10.41
CA ASP A 287 7.67 -12.67 10.62
C ASP A 287 8.23 -14.02 11.14
N GLY A 288 9.53 -14.23 11.07
CA GLY A 288 10.21 -15.47 11.47
C GLY A 288 10.82 -15.46 12.87
N VAL A 289 10.49 -14.45 13.71
CA VAL A 289 11.08 -14.28 15.05
C VAL A 289 10.09 -14.60 16.15
#